data_d185a9a8ff7d42003d5d096a15fa3a92
#
_entry.id   d185a9a8ff7d42003d5d096a15fa3a92
#
_cell.length_a   1.000
_cell.length_b   1.000
_cell.length_c   1.000
_cell.angle_alpha   90.00
_cell.angle_beta   90.00
_cell.angle_gamma   90.00
#
_symmetry.space_group_name_H-M   'P 1'
#
loop_
_entity.id
_entity.type
_entity.pdbx_description
1 polymer ?
#
loop_
_entity_poly.entity_id
_entity_poly.type
_entity_poly.pdbx_seq_one_letter_code
_entity_poly.pdbx_strand_id
1 'polypeptide(L)'
;LCYSLWIKSNVNAAIISDFIIQFKPYLAFFCVYSILPIFSENRKKILRWIAVSCWCFQLILAITEIFVPHTLSGTMGHSTYFAAGVIATSLCFLFTGNFSMKEKFIFLGMLSIGLLSGRSKFYGFYALSVFMTLYFSNIKNFKLNLKNSLIIIIMLVAIIAVAWQKIYFYFFQTLTSDVDKDMIARYVLYATSPQILMDYFPFGSGFASFATYSSGEF
;
A
#
# COMPACT_ATOMS: atom_id res chain seq x y z
N LEU A 1 2.08 21.34 12.34
CA LEU A 1 1.31 21.39 13.60
C LEU A 1 1.06 22.83 14.02
N CYS A 2 2.11 23.65 14.27
CA CYS A 2 1.97 25.04 14.75
C CYS A 2 1.07 25.88 13.81
N TYR A 3 1.23 25.74 12.50
CA TYR A 3 0.37 26.41 11.52
C TYR A 3 -1.10 26.02 11.68
N SER A 4 -1.40 24.71 11.78
CA SER A 4 -2.78 24.22 11.93
C SER A 4 -3.44 24.68 13.24
N LEU A 5 -2.67 24.76 14.32
CA LEU A 5 -3.13 25.31 15.60
C LEU A 5 -3.36 26.82 15.51
N TRP A 6 -2.53 27.54 14.75
CA TRP A 6 -2.65 28.98 14.56
C TRP A 6 -3.89 29.35 13.74
N ILE A 7 -4.12 28.67 12.61
CA ILE A 7 -5.30 28.93 11.76
C ILE A 7 -6.59 28.29 12.32
N LYS A 8 -6.48 27.50 13.42
CA LYS A 8 -7.60 26.76 14.01
C LYS A 8 -8.36 25.91 12.97
N SER A 9 -7.62 25.13 12.20
CA SER A 9 -8.17 24.29 11.12
C SER A 9 -9.24 23.30 11.61
N ASN A 10 -9.18 22.91 12.89
CA ASN A 10 -10.20 22.12 13.61
C ASN A 10 -9.99 22.28 15.11
N VAL A 11 -10.71 21.51 15.94
CA VAL A 11 -10.45 21.43 17.37
C VAL A 11 -9.06 20.88 17.66
N ASN A 12 -8.40 21.37 18.71
CA ASN A 12 -6.99 21.03 19.00
C ASN A 12 -6.76 19.52 19.13
N ALA A 13 -7.71 18.79 19.70
CA ALA A 13 -7.62 17.33 19.85
C ALA A 13 -7.54 16.62 18.50
N ALA A 14 -8.36 17.04 17.52
CA ALA A 14 -8.34 16.49 16.16
C ALA A 14 -7.04 16.80 15.42
N ILE A 15 -6.53 18.05 15.54
CA ILE A 15 -5.27 18.48 14.93
C ILE A 15 -4.10 17.65 15.47
N ILE A 16 -4.04 17.43 16.80
CA ILE A 16 -2.98 16.63 17.42
C ILE A 16 -3.09 15.17 17.03
N SER A 17 -4.29 14.60 17.04
CA SER A 17 -4.54 13.21 16.62
C SER A 17 -4.08 12.96 15.20
N ASP A 18 -4.48 13.81 14.27
CA ASP A 18 -4.12 13.69 12.86
C ASP A 18 -2.61 13.86 12.62
N PHE A 19 -1.99 14.83 13.32
CA PHE A 19 -0.53 14.99 13.30
C PHE A 19 0.19 13.71 13.78
N ILE A 20 -0.24 13.12 14.90
CA ILE A 20 0.36 11.90 15.42
C ILE A 20 0.22 10.75 14.43
N ILE A 21 -0.96 10.58 13.83
CA ILE A 21 -1.21 9.52 12.84
C ILE A 21 -0.27 9.68 11.64
N GLN A 22 -0.13 10.88 11.11
CA GLN A 22 0.71 11.14 9.95
C GLN A 22 2.21 11.08 10.28
N PHE A 23 2.60 11.41 11.52
CA PHE A 23 3.99 11.41 11.96
C PHE A 23 4.53 10.01 12.31
N LYS A 24 3.67 9.07 12.74
CA LYS A 24 4.06 7.70 13.13
C LYS A 24 4.99 6.99 12.13
N PRO A 25 4.72 6.98 10.80
CA PRO A 25 5.59 6.30 9.83
C PRO A 25 7.00 6.89 9.79
N TYR A 26 7.11 8.22 9.87
CA TYR A 26 8.40 8.91 9.87
C TYR A 26 9.17 8.63 11.16
N LEU A 27 8.50 8.63 12.31
CA LEU A 27 9.10 8.27 13.59
C LEU A 27 9.62 6.83 13.57
N ALA A 28 8.84 5.88 13.07
CA ALA A 28 9.26 4.50 12.93
C ALA A 28 10.50 4.38 12.04
N PHE A 29 10.52 5.08 10.90
CA PHE A 29 11.67 5.13 10.00
C PHE A 29 12.91 5.68 10.71
N PHE A 30 12.80 6.81 11.40
CA PHE A 30 13.91 7.42 12.14
C PHE A 30 14.44 6.53 13.27
N CYS A 31 13.54 5.86 14.00
CA CYS A 31 13.95 4.90 15.04
C CYS A 31 14.76 3.74 14.44
N VAL A 32 14.29 3.12 13.37
CA VAL A 32 15.00 2.03 12.72
C VAL A 32 16.32 2.51 12.13
N TYR A 33 16.34 3.67 11.47
CA TYR A 33 17.54 4.27 10.90
C TYR A 33 18.59 4.60 11.97
N SER A 34 18.17 5.14 13.13
CA SER A 34 19.07 5.51 14.21
C SER A 34 19.68 4.29 14.92
N ILE A 35 18.91 3.20 15.05
CA ILE A 35 19.37 1.99 15.72
C ILE A 35 20.29 1.19 14.77
N LEU A 36 20.07 1.26 13.46
CA LEU A 36 20.79 0.47 12.43
C LEU A 36 20.97 -0.99 12.88
N PRO A 37 19.90 -1.75 13.13
CA PRO A 37 19.99 -3.06 13.75
C PRO A 37 20.81 -4.02 12.86
N ILE A 38 21.92 -4.52 13.41
CA ILE A 38 22.72 -5.55 12.76
C ILE A 38 22.18 -6.92 13.20
N PHE A 39 21.61 -7.65 12.26
CA PHE A 39 21.10 -9.00 12.51
C PHE A 39 22.18 -10.03 12.24
N SER A 40 22.49 -10.87 13.25
CA SER A 40 23.31 -12.06 13.03
C SER A 40 22.62 -13.04 12.08
N GLU A 41 23.36 -13.89 11.41
CA GLU A 41 22.80 -14.87 10.47
C GLU A 41 21.74 -15.79 11.12
N ASN A 42 21.93 -16.14 12.40
CA ASN A 42 20.92 -16.92 13.13
C ASN A 42 19.62 -16.14 13.34
N ARG A 43 19.69 -14.84 13.67
CA ARG A 43 18.51 -13.99 13.81
C ARG A 43 17.80 -13.80 12.48
N LYS A 44 18.53 -13.64 11.37
CA LYS A 44 17.93 -13.59 10.02
C LYS A 44 17.19 -14.87 9.69
N LYS A 45 17.77 -16.05 10.01
CA LYS A 45 17.09 -17.33 9.81
C LYS A 45 15.80 -17.43 10.62
N ILE A 46 15.82 -17.04 11.89
CA ILE A 46 14.61 -17.04 12.74
C ILE A 46 13.54 -16.13 12.17
N LEU A 47 13.89 -14.89 11.81
CA LEU A 47 12.96 -13.93 11.21
C LEU A 47 12.38 -14.46 9.89
N ARG A 48 13.19 -15.13 9.08
CA ARG A 48 12.75 -15.76 7.83
C ARG A 48 11.72 -16.86 8.09
N TRP A 49 11.95 -17.71 9.08
CA TRP A 49 10.99 -18.75 9.46
C TRP A 49 9.68 -18.16 9.99
N ILE A 50 9.75 -17.11 10.83
CA ILE A 50 8.57 -16.40 11.29
C ILE A 50 7.80 -15.81 10.09
N ALA A 51 8.49 -15.17 9.15
CA ALA A 51 7.86 -14.61 7.96
C ALA A 51 7.14 -15.68 7.14
N VAL A 52 7.78 -16.84 6.91
CA VAL A 52 7.18 -17.96 6.17
C VAL A 52 5.97 -18.52 6.92
N SER A 53 6.05 -18.70 8.23
CA SER A 53 4.93 -19.21 9.04
C SER A 53 3.74 -18.27 9.03
N CYS A 54 3.97 -16.96 9.19
CA CYS A 54 2.92 -15.94 9.08
C CYS A 54 2.32 -15.90 7.66
N TRP A 55 3.14 -16.05 6.64
CA TRP A 55 2.67 -16.11 5.27
C TRP A 55 1.82 -17.36 4.99
N CYS A 56 2.21 -18.53 5.51
CA CYS A 56 1.38 -19.73 5.40
C CYS A 56 0.00 -19.54 6.03
N PHE A 57 -0.07 -18.88 7.18
CA PHE A 57 -1.36 -18.53 7.80
C PHE A 57 -2.18 -17.60 6.89
N GLN A 58 -1.55 -16.58 6.30
CA GLN A 58 -2.20 -15.68 5.35
C GLN A 58 -2.65 -16.40 4.09
N LEU A 59 -1.89 -17.38 3.60
CA LEU A 59 -2.27 -18.22 2.46
C LEU A 59 -3.53 -19.03 2.77
N ILE A 60 -3.62 -19.63 3.96
CA ILE A 60 -4.82 -20.36 4.40
C ILE A 60 -6.02 -19.42 4.41
N LEU A 61 -5.89 -18.22 4.99
CA LEU A 61 -6.97 -17.22 4.99
C LEU A 61 -7.37 -16.80 3.57
N ALA A 62 -6.41 -16.63 2.67
CA ALA A 62 -6.68 -16.30 1.28
C ALA A 62 -7.43 -17.41 0.54
N ILE A 63 -7.08 -18.66 0.80
CA ILE A 63 -7.79 -19.83 0.25
C ILE A 63 -9.20 -19.91 0.81
N THR A 64 -9.36 -19.70 2.13
CA THR A 64 -10.69 -19.74 2.76
C THR A 64 -11.60 -18.64 2.24
N GLU A 65 -11.08 -17.45 1.92
CA GLU A 65 -11.86 -16.35 1.31
C GLU A 65 -12.50 -16.74 -0.03
N ILE A 66 -11.85 -17.62 -0.81
CA ILE A 66 -12.37 -18.08 -2.10
C ILE A 66 -13.64 -18.93 -1.89
N PHE A 67 -13.67 -19.73 -0.81
CA PHE A 67 -14.80 -20.61 -0.53
C PHE A 67 -15.85 -19.97 0.40
N VAL A 68 -15.41 -19.10 1.29
CA VAL A 68 -16.26 -18.40 2.27
C VAL A 68 -15.98 -16.91 2.17
N PRO A 69 -16.76 -16.16 1.39
CA PRO A 69 -16.60 -14.71 1.25
C PRO A 69 -16.66 -13.99 2.61
N HIS A 70 -15.90 -12.91 2.73
CA HIS A 70 -15.76 -12.09 3.94
C HIS A 70 -14.92 -12.70 5.08
N THR A 71 -14.26 -13.85 4.88
CA THR A 71 -13.33 -14.43 5.88
C THR A 71 -12.18 -13.47 6.20
N LEU A 72 -11.59 -12.82 5.19
CA LEU A 72 -10.49 -11.86 5.40
C LEU A 72 -10.92 -10.67 6.24
N SER A 73 -12.09 -10.12 5.99
CA SER A 73 -12.61 -8.98 6.76
C SER A 73 -13.04 -9.41 8.16
N GLY A 74 -13.64 -10.57 8.32
CA GLY A 74 -14.05 -11.11 9.60
C GLY A 74 -12.89 -11.45 10.53
N THR A 75 -11.80 -12.06 9.98
CA THR A 75 -10.65 -12.47 10.79
C THR A 75 -9.67 -11.34 11.05
N MET A 76 -9.41 -10.48 10.05
CA MET A 76 -8.43 -9.39 10.11
C MET A 76 -9.07 -8.04 10.44
N GLY A 77 -10.38 -7.96 10.62
CA GLY A 77 -11.14 -6.73 10.79
C GLY A 77 -11.31 -5.92 9.50
N HIS A 78 -10.31 -5.93 8.62
CA HIS A 78 -10.37 -5.23 7.34
C HIS A 78 -9.37 -5.82 6.33
N SER A 79 -9.75 -5.94 5.07
CA SER A 79 -8.89 -6.50 4.01
C SER A 79 -7.59 -5.72 3.78
N THR A 80 -7.51 -4.47 4.22
CA THR A 80 -6.26 -3.67 4.18
C THR A 80 -5.20 -4.23 5.13
N TYR A 81 -5.58 -4.74 6.30
CA TYR A 81 -4.63 -5.35 7.24
C TYR A 81 -4.05 -6.65 6.70
N PHE A 82 -4.87 -7.44 6.01
CA PHE A 82 -4.38 -8.60 5.27
C PHE A 82 -3.33 -8.21 4.22
N ALA A 83 -3.63 -7.22 3.38
CA ALA A 83 -2.70 -6.72 2.37
C ALA A 83 -1.38 -6.20 3.00
N ALA A 84 -1.47 -5.43 4.08
CA ALA A 84 -0.30 -4.93 4.81
C ALA A 84 0.53 -6.08 5.41
N GLY A 85 -0.13 -7.09 5.98
CA GLY A 85 0.52 -8.29 6.51
C GLY A 85 1.28 -9.07 5.44
N VAL A 86 0.68 -9.27 4.27
CA VAL A 86 1.34 -9.92 3.13
C VAL A 86 2.56 -9.14 2.65
N ILE A 87 2.48 -7.81 2.58
CA ILE A 87 3.63 -6.96 2.25
C ILE A 87 4.74 -7.15 3.29
N ALA A 88 4.43 -7.04 4.58
CA ALA A 88 5.40 -7.14 5.65
C ALA A 88 6.11 -8.50 5.67
N THR A 89 5.37 -9.60 5.57
CA THR A 89 5.93 -10.96 5.56
C THR A 89 6.78 -11.22 4.33
N SER A 90 6.34 -10.80 3.14
CA SER A 90 7.07 -10.95 1.90
C SER A 90 8.36 -10.13 1.88
N LEU A 91 8.33 -8.88 2.36
CA LEU A 91 9.53 -8.05 2.50
C LEU A 91 10.49 -8.61 3.54
N CYS A 92 9.99 -9.07 4.69
CA CYS A 92 10.81 -9.71 5.72
C CYS A 92 11.54 -10.94 5.15
N PHE A 93 10.86 -11.78 4.37
CA PHE A 93 11.48 -12.89 3.67
C PHE A 93 12.59 -12.45 2.71
N LEU A 94 12.33 -11.43 1.89
CA LEU A 94 13.31 -10.92 0.92
C LEU A 94 14.55 -10.32 1.60
N PHE A 95 14.34 -9.46 2.61
CA PHE A 95 15.45 -8.76 3.29
C PHE A 95 16.26 -9.64 4.23
N THR A 96 15.73 -10.78 4.67
CA THR A 96 16.48 -11.77 5.44
C THR A 96 17.21 -12.80 4.58
N GLY A 97 17.06 -12.74 3.25
CA GLY A 97 17.72 -13.60 2.28
C GLY A 97 18.93 -12.97 1.61
N ASN A 98 19.43 -13.65 0.60
CA ASN A 98 20.64 -13.25 -0.17
C ASN A 98 20.31 -12.48 -1.45
N PHE A 99 19.09 -12.02 -1.63
CA PHE A 99 18.62 -11.32 -2.83
C PHE A 99 18.87 -12.07 -4.15
N SER A 100 18.96 -13.41 -4.10
CA SER A 100 19.11 -14.23 -5.30
C SER A 100 17.89 -14.12 -6.20
N MET A 101 18.04 -14.42 -7.49
CA MET A 101 16.90 -14.38 -8.43
C MET A 101 15.77 -15.33 -8.00
N LYS A 102 16.11 -16.49 -7.43
CA LYS A 102 15.13 -17.44 -6.88
C LYS A 102 14.32 -16.81 -5.75
N GLU A 103 14.99 -16.12 -4.82
CA GLU A 103 14.33 -15.46 -3.68
C GLU A 103 13.43 -14.30 -4.14
N LYS A 104 13.82 -13.56 -5.17
CA LYS A 104 13.00 -12.51 -5.77
C LYS A 104 11.72 -13.06 -6.41
N PHE A 105 11.80 -14.20 -7.09
CA PHE A 105 10.60 -14.86 -7.63
C PHE A 105 9.71 -15.42 -6.52
N ILE A 106 10.29 -16.02 -5.47
CA ILE A 106 9.53 -16.47 -4.30
C ILE A 106 8.83 -15.27 -3.63
N PHE A 107 9.54 -14.16 -3.46
CA PHE A 107 8.96 -12.91 -2.93
C PHE A 107 7.74 -12.44 -3.74
N LEU A 108 7.85 -12.42 -5.07
CA LEU A 108 6.71 -12.05 -5.93
C LEU A 108 5.55 -13.04 -5.82
N GLY A 109 5.85 -14.34 -5.73
CA GLY A 109 4.87 -15.38 -5.47
C GLY A 109 4.19 -15.23 -4.12
N MET A 110 4.96 -14.94 -3.06
CA MET A 110 4.41 -14.64 -1.74
C MET A 110 3.52 -13.41 -1.76
N LEU A 111 3.94 -12.36 -2.46
CA LEU A 111 3.21 -11.11 -2.56
C LEU A 111 1.90 -11.26 -3.35
N SER A 112 1.83 -12.18 -4.34
CA SER A 112 0.66 -12.34 -5.21
C SER A 112 -0.64 -12.68 -4.48
N ILE A 113 -0.59 -13.37 -3.34
CA ILE A 113 -1.79 -13.67 -2.54
C ILE A 113 -2.50 -12.42 -2.04
N GLY A 114 -1.77 -11.33 -1.85
CA GLY A 114 -2.34 -10.04 -1.44
C GLY A 114 -3.24 -9.40 -2.49
N LEU A 115 -3.18 -9.84 -3.75
CA LEU A 115 -4.10 -9.39 -4.81
C LEU A 115 -5.56 -9.76 -4.48
N LEU A 116 -5.78 -10.86 -3.73
CA LEU A 116 -7.09 -11.27 -3.25
C LEU A 116 -7.71 -10.28 -2.25
N SER A 117 -6.91 -9.39 -1.65
CA SER A 117 -7.43 -8.31 -0.80
C SER A 117 -8.35 -7.34 -1.55
N GLY A 118 -8.28 -7.32 -2.88
CA GLY A 118 -9.05 -6.43 -3.73
C GLY A 118 -8.73 -4.94 -3.56
N ARG A 119 -7.61 -4.57 -2.93
CA ARG A 119 -7.25 -3.17 -2.66
C ARG A 119 -6.44 -2.56 -3.78
N SER A 120 -6.92 -1.44 -4.35
CA SER A 120 -6.26 -0.76 -5.47
C SER A 120 -4.82 -0.34 -5.16
N LYS A 121 -4.54 0.12 -3.93
CA LYS A 121 -3.17 0.44 -3.48
C LYS A 121 -2.24 -0.77 -3.51
N PHE A 122 -2.76 -1.97 -3.23
CA PHE A 122 -1.97 -3.19 -3.28
C PHE A 122 -1.60 -3.58 -4.72
N TYR A 123 -2.50 -3.40 -5.68
CA TYR A 123 -2.19 -3.64 -7.09
C TYR A 123 -1.04 -2.75 -7.58
N GLY A 124 -1.07 -1.46 -7.22
CA GLY A 124 0.01 -0.53 -7.51
C GLY A 124 1.34 -0.95 -6.87
N PHE A 125 1.32 -1.36 -5.60
CA PHE A 125 2.49 -1.85 -4.90
C PHE A 125 3.05 -3.15 -5.54
N TYR A 126 2.18 -4.08 -5.91
CA TYR A 126 2.56 -5.31 -6.59
C TYR A 126 3.21 -5.02 -7.94
N ALA A 127 2.59 -4.16 -8.76
CA ALA A 127 3.14 -3.74 -10.04
C ALA A 127 4.52 -3.11 -9.89
N LEU A 128 4.68 -2.19 -8.93
CA LEU A 128 5.96 -1.57 -8.62
C LEU A 128 7.00 -2.60 -8.16
N SER A 129 6.61 -3.57 -7.32
CA SER A 129 7.51 -4.63 -6.84
C SER A 129 7.99 -5.53 -7.97
N VAL A 130 7.10 -5.89 -8.90
CA VAL A 130 7.44 -6.64 -10.11
C VAL A 130 8.42 -5.83 -10.97
N PHE A 131 8.10 -4.57 -11.24
CA PHE A 131 8.97 -3.69 -12.02
C PHE A 131 10.35 -3.56 -11.37
N MET A 132 10.42 -3.26 -10.08
CA MET A 132 11.67 -3.15 -9.33
C MET A 132 12.48 -4.45 -9.37
N THR A 133 11.81 -5.58 -9.17
CA THR A 133 12.48 -6.90 -9.17
C THR A 133 13.07 -7.24 -10.53
N LEU A 134 12.34 -6.99 -11.61
CA LEU A 134 12.79 -7.32 -12.97
C LEU A 134 13.78 -6.28 -13.51
N TYR A 135 13.53 -5.00 -13.24
CA TYR A 135 14.33 -3.90 -13.78
C TYR A 135 15.67 -3.76 -13.06
N PHE A 136 15.64 -3.68 -11.71
CA PHE A 136 16.85 -3.43 -10.93
C PHE A 136 17.68 -4.68 -10.62
N SER A 137 17.18 -5.88 -10.88
CA SER A 137 17.99 -7.08 -10.66
C SER A 137 19.18 -7.21 -11.63
N ASN A 138 19.22 -6.46 -12.71
CA ASN A 138 20.20 -6.53 -13.79
C ASN A 138 20.91 -5.19 -14.09
N ILE A 139 21.00 -4.26 -13.13
CA ILE A 139 21.56 -2.92 -13.35
C ILE A 139 22.96 -2.93 -13.97
N LYS A 140 23.80 -3.93 -13.68
CA LYS A 140 25.16 -4.04 -14.26
C LYS A 140 25.18 -4.39 -15.75
N ASN A 141 24.12 -4.97 -16.30
CA ASN A 141 24.02 -5.44 -17.68
C ASN A 141 22.67 -5.12 -18.33
N PHE A 142 22.03 -4.02 -17.90
CA PHE A 142 20.73 -3.65 -18.44
C PHE A 142 20.86 -3.23 -19.90
N LYS A 143 20.82 -4.20 -20.79
CA LYS A 143 20.37 -3.99 -22.15
C LYS A 143 18.86 -4.19 -22.16
N LEU A 144 18.12 -3.17 -22.55
CA LEU A 144 16.69 -3.28 -22.91
C LEU A 144 16.59 -4.32 -24.03
N ASN A 145 16.60 -5.58 -23.65
CA ASN A 145 16.38 -6.67 -24.58
C ASN A 145 14.89 -6.71 -24.85
N LEU A 146 14.50 -6.75 -26.09
CA LEU A 146 13.10 -6.79 -26.56
C LEU A 146 12.28 -7.83 -25.75
N LYS A 147 12.90 -8.95 -25.39
CA LYS A 147 12.32 -10.03 -24.59
C LYS A 147 11.92 -9.58 -23.15
N ASN A 148 12.78 -8.81 -22.47
CA ASN A 148 12.50 -8.32 -21.11
C ASN A 148 11.44 -7.22 -21.13
N SER A 149 11.46 -6.36 -22.14
CA SER A 149 10.42 -5.34 -22.34
C SER A 149 9.06 -5.98 -22.61
N LEU A 150 9.02 -7.03 -23.39
CA LEU A 150 7.79 -7.76 -23.70
C LEU A 150 7.19 -8.43 -22.46
N ILE A 151 8.03 -9.03 -21.60
CA ILE A 151 7.59 -9.59 -20.31
C ILE A 151 6.98 -8.50 -19.42
N ILE A 152 7.63 -7.33 -19.31
CA ILE A 152 7.12 -6.21 -18.52
C ILE A 152 5.76 -5.73 -19.05
N ILE A 153 5.62 -5.61 -20.37
CA ILE A 153 4.37 -5.20 -21.01
C ILE A 153 3.27 -6.23 -20.73
N ILE A 154 3.55 -7.53 -20.89
CA ILE A 154 2.58 -8.60 -20.61
C ILE A 154 2.13 -8.55 -19.13
N MET A 155 3.07 -8.35 -18.20
CA MET A 155 2.73 -8.26 -16.78
C MET A 155 1.92 -7.01 -16.45
N LEU A 156 2.24 -5.84 -17.05
CA LEU A 156 1.45 -4.63 -16.91
C LEU A 156 0.03 -4.82 -17.46
N VAL A 157 -0.10 -5.43 -18.62
CA VAL A 157 -1.41 -5.76 -19.22
C VAL A 157 -2.20 -6.71 -18.32
N ALA A 158 -1.57 -7.74 -17.76
CA ALA A 158 -2.22 -8.66 -16.82
C ALA A 158 -2.70 -7.94 -15.55
N ILE A 159 -1.89 -7.06 -14.98
CA ILE A 159 -2.26 -6.25 -13.81
C ILE A 159 -3.43 -5.31 -14.13
N ILE A 160 -3.38 -4.64 -15.28
CA ILE A 160 -4.47 -3.78 -15.77
C ILE A 160 -5.74 -4.61 -15.98
N ALA A 161 -5.64 -5.80 -16.55
CA ALA A 161 -6.79 -6.68 -16.77
C ALA A 161 -7.46 -7.11 -15.45
N VAL A 162 -6.67 -7.48 -14.44
CA VAL A 162 -7.18 -7.82 -13.10
C VAL A 162 -7.76 -6.59 -12.39
N ALA A 163 -7.14 -5.44 -12.57
CA ALA A 163 -7.60 -4.18 -11.98
C ALA A 163 -8.73 -3.51 -12.80
N TRP A 164 -9.03 -4.02 -14.02
CA TRP A 164 -9.90 -3.36 -14.99
C TRP A 164 -11.28 -3.01 -14.43
N GLN A 165 -11.92 -3.94 -13.73
CA GLN A 165 -13.23 -3.69 -13.12
C GLN A 165 -13.20 -2.48 -12.17
N LYS A 166 -12.11 -2.31 -11.40
CA LYS A 166 -11.95 -1.17 -10.51
C LYS A 166 -11.58 0.11 -11.25
N ILE A 167 -10.72 0.01 -12.27
CA ILE A 167 -10.37 1.15 -13.13
C ILE A 167 -11.63 1.62 -13.86
N TYR A 168 -12.41 0.71 -14.44
CA TYR A 168 -13.68 1.01 -15.09
C TYR A 168 -14.66 1.66 -14.12
N PHE A 169 -14.82 1.10 -12.92
CA PHE A 169 -15.69 1.63 -11.90
C PHE A 169 -15.27 3.06 -11.48
N TYR A 170 -13.98 3.32 -11.26
CA TYR A 170 -13.50 4.64 -10.81
C TYR A 170 -13.49 5.70 -11.89
N PHE A 171 -13.29 5.35 -13.16
CA PHE A 171 -13.14 6.33 -14.24
C PHE A 171 -14.39 6.46 -15.13
N PHE A 172 -15.16 5.41 -15.32
CA PHE A 172 -16.26 5.38 -16.28
C PHE A 172 -17.63 5.33 -15.61
N GLN A 173 -17.80 4.61 -14.54
CA GLN A 173 -19.08 4.47 -13.87
C GLN A 173 -19.46 5.71 -13.04
N THR A 174 -18.49 6.53 -12.65
CA THR A 174 -18.71 7.85 -12.03
C THR A 174 -19.39 8.85 -12.97
N LEU A 175 -19.39 8.59 -14.27
CA LEU A 175 -20.03 9.44 -15.28
C LEU A 175 -21.48 9.01 -15.60
N THR A 176 -21.91 7.84 -15.13
CA THR A 176 -23.25 7.31 -15.33
C THR A 176 -24.02 7.27 -14.01
N SER A 177 -25.25 7.65 -14.02
CA SER A 177 -26.15 8.13 -12.99
C SER A 177 -26.48 7.26 -11.74
N ASP A 178 -25.84 6.10 -11.53
CA ASP A 178 -26.01 5.28 -10.32
C ASP A 178 -24.73 5.29 -9.46
N VAL A 179 -24.41 6.48 -8.94
CA VAL A 179 -23.17 6.69 -8.18
C VAL A 179 -23.41 6.39 -6.70
N ASP A 180 -22.69 5.43 -6.16
CA ASP A 180 -22.63 5.14 -4.74
C ASP A 180 -22.19 6.39 -3.95
N LYS A 181 -22.83 6.69 -2.82
CA LYS A 181 -22.60 7.90 -2.00
C LYS A 181 -21.12 8.11 -1.65
N ASP A 182 -20.38 7.02 -1.42
CA ASP A 182 -18.93 7.06 -1.14
C ASP A 182 -18.10 7.55 -2.33
N MET A 183 -18.59 7.37 -3.54
CA MET A 183 -17.92 7.83 -4.75
C MET A 183 -18.16 9.31 -5.01
N ILE A 184 -19.38 9.79 -4.77
CA ILE A 184 -19.69 11.22 -4.86
C ILE A 184 -18.79 11.99 -3.89
N ALA A 185 -18.63 11.50 -2.66
CA ALA A 185 -17.75 12.10 -1.67
C ALA A 185 -16.30 12.20 -2.16
N ARG A 186 -15.76 11.15 -2.77
CA ARG A 186 -14.38 11.16 -3.32
C ARG A 186 -14.23 12.09 -4.52
N TYR A 187 -15.20 12.11 -5.42
CA TYR A 187 -15.19 13.02 -6.55
C TYR A 187 -15.20 14.48 -6.09
N VAL A 188 -16.10 14.83 -5.15
CA VAL A 188 -16.15 16.16 -4.54
C VAL A 188 -14.80 16.50 -3.89
N LEU A 189 -14.20 15.57 -3.13
CA LEU A 189 -12.88 15.76 -2.54
C LEU A 189 -11.81 16.10 -3.58
N TYR A 190 -11.75 15.37 -4.70
CA TYR A 190 -10.77 15.62 -5.76
C TYR A 190 -11.05 16.92 -6.51
N ALA A 191 -12.32 17.23 -6.76
CA ALA A 191 -12.71 18.44 -7.48
C ALA A 191 -12.44 19.72 -6.67
N THR A 192 -12.62 19.66 -5.33
CA THR A 192 -12.41 20.82 -4.45
C THR A 192 -10.96 20.96 -3.96
N SER A 193 -10.14 19.89 -4.02
CA SER A 193 -8.75 19.93 -3.57
C SER A 193 -7.90 21.06 -4.19
N PRO A 194 -7.95 21.33 -5.51
CA PRO A 194 -7.15 22.40 -6.12
C PRO A 194 -7.58 23.78 -5.60
N GLN A 195 -8.87 24.02 -5.40
CA GLN A 195 -9.38 25.27 -4.88
C GLN A 195 -8.92 25.50 -3.45
N ILE A 196 -9.07 24.51 -2.60
CA ILE A 196 -8.58 24.55 -1.20
C ILE A 196 -7.06 24.79 -1.16
N LEU A 197 -6.30 24.16 -2.07
CA LEU A 197 -4.86 24.40 -2.16
C LEU A 197 -4.55 25.84 -2.52
N MET A 198 -5.30 26.47 -3.43
CA MET A 198 -5.13 27.86 -3.81
C MET A 198 -5.51 28.81 -2.69
N ASP A 199 -6.62 28.56 -2.00
CA ASP A 199 -7.13 29.40 -0.90
C ASP A 199 -6.15 29.43 0.29
N TYR A 200 -5.44 28.35 0.53
CA TYR A 200 -4.51 28.18 1.66
C TYR A 200 -3.04 28.01 1.24
N PHE A 201 -2.69 28.45 0.03
CA PHE A 201 -1.30 28.39 -0.44
C PHE A 201 -0.36 29.24 0.45
N PRO A 202 0.90 28.78 0.75
CA PRO A 202 1.52 27.55 0.27
C PRO A 202 1.34 26.33 1.19
N PHE A 203 0.76 26.49 2.37
CA PHE A 203 0.78 25.46 3.44
C PHE A 203 -0.43 24.54 3.46
N GLY A 204 -1.45 24.80 2.59
CA GLY A 204 -2.70 24.03 2.58
C GLY A 204 -3.60 24.35 3.78
N SER A 205 -4.72 23.64 3.91
CA SER A 205 -5.76 23.88 4.92
C SER A 205 -5.42 23.38 6.34
N GLY A 206 -4.25 22.79 6.53
CA GLY A 206 -3.78 22.31 7.85
C GLY A 206 -4.23 20.89 8.20
N PHE A 207 -3.78 20.40 9.37
CA PHE A 207 -4.17 19.09 9.88
C PHE A 207 -5.65 19.06 10.28
N ALA A 208 -6.28 17.89 10.13
CA ALA A 208 -7.68 17.62 10.48
C ALA A 208 -8.73 18.54 9.80
N SER A 209 -8.35 19.23 8.72
CA SER A 209 -9.25 20.18 8.06
C SER A 209 -10.04 19.60 6.90
N PHE A 210 -9.39 18.83 6.02
CA PHE A 210 -9.99 18.34 4.79
C PHE A 210 -9.51 16.95 4.43
N ALA A 211 -10.46 16.01 4.27
CA ALA A 211 -10.19 14.63 3.85
C ALA A 211 -9.13 13.88 4.69
N THR A 212 -8.84 14.34 5.89
CA THR A 212 -7.93 13.68 6.82
C THR A 212 -8.71 12.75 7.76
N TYR A 213 -7.98 11.86 8.45
CA TYR A 213 -8.60 10.85 9.32
C TYR A 213 -9.54 11.48 10.37
N SER A 214 -9.11 12.53 11.01
CA SER A 214 -9.84 13.18 12.12
C SER A 214 -10.76 14.33 11.67
N SER A 215 -10.90 14.61 10.37
CA SER A 215 -11.71 15.75 9.91
C SER A 215 -13.21 15.60 10.14
N GLY A 216 -13.70 14.40 10.35
CA GLY A 216 -15.11 14.09 10.57
C GLY A 216 -15.46 13.57 11.96
N GLU A 217 -14.47 13.50 12.87
CA GLU A 217 -14.68 12.93 14.22
C GLU A 217 -15.06 13.97 15.28
N PHE A 218 -14.90 15.30 14.98
CA PHE A 218 -15.09 16.38 15.93
C PHE A 218 -15.89 17.54 15.36
#